data_2623fd183da6f1c0e3aa74dd45d1a71f
#
_entry.id   2623fd183da6f1c0e3aa74dd45d1a71f
#
_cell.length_a   1.000
_cell.length_b   1.000
_cell.length_c   1.000
_cell.angle_alpha   90.00
_cell.angle_beta   90.00
_cell.angle_gamma   90.00
#
_symmetry.space_group_name_H-M   'P 1'
#
loop_
_entity.id
_entity.type
_entity.pdbx_description
1 polymer ?
#
loop_
_entity_poly.entity_id
_entity_poly.type
_entity_poly.pdbx_seq_one_letter_code
_entity_poly.pdbx_strand_id
1 'polypeptide(L)'
;MRILVQRVFLAIAVAILAAPAQAQQVTGKISLELNQLQPTADGGCRLSIIATNGLERPMDKLGLEMVAFNKDGLVDQFLRLQFSRISAGKTKILQFDLAGKACDSLSRLHINDVMNCVPSSITDVYCPDLLDLSNRTPIEFGD
;
A
#
# COMPACT_ATOMS: atom_id res chain seq x y z
N MET A 1 33.20 57.09 -53.49
CA MET A 1 32.63 55.75 -53.57
C MET A 1 32.77 55.12 -52.19
N ARG A 2 31.70 55.21 -51.40
CA ARG A 2 31.71 54.71 -50.00
C ARG A 2 30.97 53.40 -49.96
N ILE A 3 31.69 52.32 -49.65
CA ILE A 3 31.11 50.99 -49.53
C ILE A 3 30.64 50.85 -48.09
N LEU A 4 29.30 50.76 -47.91
CA LEU A 4 28.65 50.48 -46.63
C LEU A 4 28.71 48.95 -46.39
N VAL A 5 29.52 48.53 -45.42
CA VAL A 5 29.54 47.14 -44.99
C VAL A 5 28.43 46.94 -43.92
N GLN A 6 27.34 46.31 -44.32
CA GLN A 6 26.21 46.01 -43.46
C GLN A 6 26.49 44.67 -42.72
N ARG A 7 26.79 44.75 -41.44
CA ARG A 7 26.99 43.58 -40.60
C ARG A 7 25.60 43.02 -40.21
N VAL A 8 25.25 41.89 -40.76
CA VAL A 8 24.08 41.13 -40.37
C VAL A 8 24.46 40.28 -39.12
N PHE A 9 23.96 40.65 -37.95
CA PHE A 9 24.05 39.81 -36.75
C PHE A 9 22.92 38.76 -36.78
N LEU A 10 23.27 37.52 -37.07
CA LEU A 10 22.37 36.37 -36.99
C LEU A 10 22.24 35.94 -35.51
N ALA A 11 21.17 36.36 -34.84
CA ALA A 11 20.85 35.92 -33.49
C ALA A 11 20.23 34.51 -33.57
N ILE A 12 21.01 33.49 -33.17
CA ILE A 12 20.50 32.13 -33.02
C ILE A 12 19.80 32.06 -31.67
N ALA A 13 18.47 32.06 -31.68
CA ALA A 13 17.66 31.78 -30.50
C ALA A 13 17.66 30.27 -30.23
N VAL A 14 18.40 29.84 -29.22
CA VAL A 14 18.35 28.45 -28.74
C VAL A 14 17.07 28.29 -27.92
N ALA A 15 16.04 27.71 -28.50
CA ALA A 15 14.83 27.30 -27.76
C ALA A 15 15.14 26.04 -26.94
N ILE A 16 15.30 26.21 -25.62
CA ILE A 16 15.43 25.10 -24.68
C ILE A 16 14.04 24.49 -24.56
N LEU A 17 13.80 23.37 -25.21
CA LEU A 17 12.62 22.51 -25.02
C LEU A 17 12.72 21.86 -23.63
N ALA A 18 12.09 22.47 -22.64
CA ALA A 18 11.86 21.82 -21.34
C ALA A 18 10.86 20.68 -21.58
N ALA A 19 11.36 19.44 -21.64
CA ALA A 19 10.50 18.26 -21.63
C ALA A 19 9.74 18.21 -20.30
N PRO A 20 8.41 18.05 -20.28
CA PRO A 20 7.68 17.87 -19.05
C PRO A 20 8.18 16.59 -18.37
N ALA A 21 8.57 16.69 -17.09
CA ALA A 21 8.82 15.53 -16.25
C ALA A 21 7.48 14.78 -16.10
N GLN A 22 7.32 13.66 -16.76
CA GLN A 22 6.16 12.81 -16.59
C GLN A 22 6.29 12.15 -15.22
N ALA A 23 5.43 12.56 -14.28
CA ALA A 23 5.25 11.83 -13.04
C ALA A 23 4.81 10.40 -13.42
N GLN A 24 5.58 9.39 -13.02
CA GLN A 24 5.24 7.98 -13.24
C GLN A 24 4.01 7.65 -12.42
N GLN A 25 2.84 7.60 -13.04
CA GLN A 25 1.63 7.15 -12.39
C GLN A 25 1.77 5.67 -12.04
N VAL A 26 1.50 5.34 -10.76
CA VAL A 26 1.42 3.94 -10.32
C VAL A 26 0.10 3.39 -10.80
N THR A 27 0.15 2.40 -11.67
CA THR A 27 -1.03 1.67 -12.13
C THR A 27 -1.23 0.42 -11.28
N GLY A 28 -2.48 0.10 -10.98
CA GLY A 28 -2.86 -1.05 -10.17
C GLY A 28 -3.01 -0.73 -8.68
N LYS A 29 -3.42 -1.73 -7.93
CA LYS A 29 -3.67 -1.68 -6.48
C LYS A 29 -3.01 -2.86 -5.79
N ILE A 30 -2.79 -2.73 -4.48
CA ILE A 30 -2.51 -3.84 -3.58
C ILE A 30 -3.85 -4.26 -2.95
N SER A 31 -4.35 -5.41 -3.32
CA SER A 31 -5.55 -5.98 -2.68
C SER A 31 -5.18 -6.60 -1.35
N LEU A 32 -5.86 -6.21 -0.29
CA LEU A 32 -5.77 -6.81 1.04
C LEU A 32 -7.12 -7.40 1.41
N GLU A 33 -7.16 -8.70 1.64
CA GLU A 33 -8.37 -9.42 2.02
C GLU A 33 -8.23 -9.99 3.44
N LEU A 34 -9.13 -9.64 4.36
CA LEU A 34 -9.33 -10.41 5.58
C LEU A 34 -10.11 -11.67 5.21
N ASN A 35 -9.39 -12.79 5.05
CA ASN A 35 -9.93 -13.99 4.44
C ASN A 35 -10.60 -14.92 5.45
N GLN A 36 -10.00 -15.09 6.65
CA GLN A 36 -10.49 -16.06 7.61
C GLN A 36 -10.19 -15.65 9.06
N LEU A 37 -11.11 -15.99 9.95
CA LEU A 37 -10.92 -16.07 11.40
C LEU A 37 -11.07 -17.53 11.80
N GLN A 38 -10.07 -18.09 12.48
CA GLN A 38 -10.06 -19.49 12.90
C GLN A 38 -9.74 -19.61 14.40
N PRO A 39 -10.62 -20.21 15.21
CA PRO A 39 -10.30 -20.50 16.60
C PRO A 39 -9.05 -21.37 16.72
N THR A 40 -8.19 -21.04 17.68
CA THR A 40 -7.00 -21.84 18.00
C THR A 40 -7.25 -22.74 19.21
N ALA A 41 -6.45 -23.80 19.38
CA ALA A 41 -6.64 -24.79 20.44
C ALA A 41 -6.46 -24.21 21.85
N ASP A 42 -5.75 -23.09 21.98
CA ASP A 42 -5.49 -22.36 23.22
C ASP A 42 -6.54 -21.26 23.51
N GLY A 43 -7.66 -21.26 22.75
CA GLY A 43 -8.75 -20.29 22.93
C GLY A 43 -8.49 -18.92 22.31
N GLY A 44 -7.48 -18.80 21.45
CA GLY A 44 -7.19 -17.61 20.68
C GLY A 44 -7.94 -17.55 19.34
N CYS A 45 -7.61 -16.56 18.52
CA CYS A 45 -8.12 -16.38 17.16
C CYS A 45 -6.98 -16.22 16.17
N ARG A 46 -6.90 -17.11 15.18
CA ARG A 46 -6.00 -16.97 14.03
C ARG A 46 -6.67 -16.17 12.95
N LEU A 47 -6.01 -15.08 12.54
CA LEU A 47 -6.44 -14.27 11.41
C LEU A 47 -5.58 -14.60 10.19
N SER A 48 -6.23 -14.74 9.04
CA SER A 48 -5.54 -14.90 7.75
C SER A 48 -5.78 -13.68 6.89
N ILE A 49 -4.70 -13.00 6.48
CA ILE A 49 -4.74 -11.86 5.56
C ILE A 49 -4.02 -12.24 4.27
N ILE A 50 -4.68 -11.99 3.16
CA ILE A 50 -4.16 -12.21 1.81
C ILE A 50 -3.81 -10.85 1.22
N ALA A 51 -2.55 -10.69 0.76
CA ALA A 51 -2.11 -9.53 0.02
C ALA A 51 -1.76 -9.91 -1.41
N THR A 52 -2.42 -9.31 -2.40
CA THR A 52 -2.15 -9.51 -3.82
C THR A 52 -1.60 -8.23 -4.42
N ASN A 53 -0.41 -8.31 -5.00
CA ASN A 53 0.22 -7.16 -5.65
C ASN A 53 -0.29 -7.05 -7.10
N GLY A 54 -1.25 -6.16 -7.33
CA GLY A 54 -1.77 -5.82 -8.66
C GLY A 54 -0.97 -4.71 -9.38
N LEU A 55 0.14 -4.23 -8.78
CA LEU A 55 1.03 -3.28 -9.45
C LEU A 55 1.86 -3.98 -10.52
N GLU A 56 2.29 -3.24 -11.54
CA GLU A 56 3.21 -3.72 -12.60
C GLU A 56 4.67 -3.89 -12.10
N ARG A 57 4.91 -3.65 -10.82
CA ARG A 57 6.23 -3.71 -10.18
C ARG A 57 6.17 -4.40 -8.83
N PRO A 58 7.29 -4.91 -8.32
CA PRO A 58 7.32 -5.48 -6.99
C PRO A 58 6.98 -4.45 -5.91
N MET A 59 6.28 -4.89 -4.86
CA MET A 59 6.18 -4.22 -3.57
C MET A 59 7.27 -4.77 -2.67
N ASP A 60 8.30 -3.99 -2.37
CA ASP A 60 9.45 -4.49 -1.60
C ASP A 60 9.13 -4.62 -0.11
N LYS A 61 8.32 -3.71 0.42
CA LYS A 61 7.84 -3.75 1.80
C LYS A 61 6.42 -3.23 1.88
N LEU A 62 5.60 -3.87 2.69
CA LEU A 62 4.28 -3.40 3.08
C LEU A 62 4.08 -3.72 4.57
N GLY A 63 4.06 -2.70 5.39
CA GLY A 63 3.81 -2.81 6.83
C GLY A 63 2.50 -2.14 7.20
N LEU A 64 1.70 -2.80 8.02
CA LEU A 64 0.42 -2.32 8.49
C LEU A 64 0.41 -2.29 10.01
N GLU A 65 -0.05 -1.18 10.58
CA GLU A 65 -0.51 -1.14 11.95
C GLU A 65 -2.03 -1.29 11.95
N MET A 66 -2.52 -2.24 12.70
CA MET A 66 -3.94 -2.54 12.80
C MET A 66 -4.41 -2.53 14.24
N VAL A 67 -5.70 -2.26 14.43
CA VAL A 67 -6.35 -2.25 15.73
C VAL A 67 -7.51 -3.23 15.71
N ALA A 68 -7.51 -4.16 16.64
CA ALA A 68 -8.66 -5.03 16.90
C ALA A 68 -9.60 -4.36 17.91
N PHE A 69 -10.90 -4.43 17.64
CA PHE A 69 -11.95 -3.94 18.50
C PHE A 69 -12.81 -5.10 19.01
N ASN A 70 -13.21 -5.02 20.26
CA ASN A 70 -14.15 -5.98 20.84
C ASN A 70 -15.61 -5.65 20.46
N LYS A 71 -16.55 -6.49 20.90
CA LYS A 71 -17.99 -6.31 20.61
C LYS A 71 -18.62 -5.08 21.26
N ASP A 72 -17.98 -4.51 22.26
CA ASP A 72 -18.42 -3.25 22.88
C ASP A 72 -17.89 -2.03 22.12
N GLY A 73 -17.15 -2.25 21.02
CA GLY A 73 -16.55 -1.19 20.22
C GLY A 73 -15.30 -0.58 20.84
N LEU A 74 -14.75 -1.20 21.88
CA LEU A 74 -13.55 -0.74 22.57
C LEU A 74 -12.29 -1.30 21.89
N VAL A 75 -11.23 -0.50 21.86
CA VAL A 75 -9.90 -0.96 21.43
C VAL A 75 -9.45 -2.10 22.34
N ASP A 76 -9.11 -3.21 21.72
CA ASP A 76 -8.68 -4.42 22.42
C ASP A 76 -7.17 -4.65 22.27
N GLN A 77 -6.63 -4.57 21.03
CA GLN A 77 -5.22 -4.84 20.78
C GLN A 77 -4.72 -4.13 19.53
N PHE A 78 -3.47 -3.66 19.59
CA PHE A 78 -2.70 -3.21 18.42
C PHE A 78 -1.91 -4.37 17.84
N LEU A 79 -1.84 -4.42 16.51
CA LEU A 79 -1.18 -5.45 15.73
C LEU A 79 -0.27 -4.79 14.69
N ARG A 80 0.89 -5.39 14.44
CA ARG A 80 1.80 -4.96 13.38
C ARG A 80 2.09 -6.12 12.46
N LEU A 81 1.71 -5.96 11.19
CA LEU A 81 1.99 -6.93 10.14
C LEU A 81 3.02 -6.40 9.19
N GLN A 82 3.94 -7.26 8.78
CA GLN A 82 4.96 -6.92 7.81
C GLN A 82 4.96 -7.97 6.69
N PHE A 83 4.54 -7.55 5.50
CA PHE A 83 4.75 -8.36 4.30
C PHE A 83 6.17 -8.13 3.79
N SER A 84 6.90 -9.23 3.56
CA SER A 84 8.13 -9.20 2.77
C SER A 84 7.77 -8.96 1.30
N ARG A 85 8.79 -8.74 0.46
CA ARG A 85 8.63 -8.48 -0.98
C ARG A 85 7.54 -9.34 -1.63
N ILE A 86 6.59 -8.68 -2.31
CA ILE A 86 5.55 -9.29 -3.13
C ILE A 86 5.82 -8.91 -4.59
N SER A 87 6.20 -9.87 -5.42
CA SER A 87 6.45 -9.62 -6.85
C SER A 87 5.17 -9.19 -7.56
N ALA A 88 5.30 -8.48 -8.69
CA ALA A 88 4.16 -8.07 -9.50
C ALA A 88 3.24 -9.26 -9.85
N GLY A 89 1.94 -9.09 -9.68
CA GLY A 89 0.92 -10.11 -9.94
C GLY A 89 0.93 -11.30 -8.97
N LYS A 90 1.70 -11.26 -7.87
CA LYS A 90 1.78 -12.35 -6.91
C LYS A 90 1.01 -12.05 -5.63
N THR A 91 0.67 -13.15 -4.94
CA THR A 91 -0.08 -13.14 -3.68
C THR A 91 0.80 -13.65 -2.55
N LYS A 92 0.66 -13.05 -1.37
CA LYS A 92 1.18 -13.55 -0.10
C LYS A 92 0.09 -13.65 0.94
N ILE A 93 0.19 -14.66 1.78
CA ILE A 93 -0.73 -14.91 2.88
C ILE A 93 0.08 -14.77 4.17
N LEU A 94 -0.44 -13.99 5.10
CA LEU A 94 0.03 -13.92 6.46
C LEU A 94 -1.04 -14.47 7.41
N GLN A 95 -0.60 -15.26 8.37
CA GLN A 95 -1.41 -15.69 9.49
C GLN A 95 -0.78 -15.21 10.78
N PHE A 96 -1.60 -14.77 11.71
CA PHE A 96 -1.16 -14.37 13.05
C PHE A 96 -2.24 -14.68 14.06
N ASP A 97 -1.82 -15.02 15.29
CA ASP A 97 -2.69 -15.45 16.34
C ASP A 97 -2.90 -14.34 17.37
N LEU A 98 -4.14 -14.02 17.66
CA LEU A 98 -4.54 -13.20 18.79
C LEU A 98 -4.65 -14.11 20.01
N ALA A 99 -3.57 -14.22 20.77
CA ALA A 99 -3.54 -15.08 21.95
C ALA A 99 -4.56 -14.63 23.02
N GLY A 100 -5.32 -15.55 23.57
CA GLY A 100 -6.31 -15.28 24.59
C GLY A 100 -7.51 -14.44 24.15
N LYS A 101 -7.71 -14.27 22.84
CA LYS A 101 -8.83 -13.53 22.24
C LYS A 101 -9.64 -14.46 21.35
N ALA A 102 -10.80 -14.90 21.82
CA ALA A 102 -11.67 -15.73 21.00
C ALA A 102 -12.16 -14.97 19.76
N CYS A 103 -12.29 -15.66 18.62
CA CYS A 103 -12.71 -15.04 17.37
C CYS A 103 -14.07 -14.34 17.47
N ASP A 104 -14.98 -14.90 18.25
CA ASP A 104 -16.30 -14.35 18.46
C ASP A 104 -16.34 -13.13 19.40
N SER A 105 -15.24 -12.79 20.07
CA SER A 105 -15.11 -11.56 20.84
C SER A 105 -14.77 -10.34 20.00
N LEU A 106 -14.33 -10.54 18.75
CA LEU A 106 -13.95 -9.47 17.84
C LEU A 106 -15.17 -8.88 17.12
N SER A 107 -15.18 -7.58 16.91
CA SER A 107 -16.19 -6.87 16.10
C SER A 107 -15.62 -6.24 14.86
N ARG A 108 -14.37 -5.73 14.93
CA ARG A 108 -13.73 -5.03 13.84
C ARG A 108 -12.21 -5.18 13.89
N LEU A 109 -11.61 -5.22 12.70
CA LEU A 109 -10.17 -5.06 12.48
C LEU A 109 -9.96 -3.83 11.61
N HIS A 110 -9.33 -2.78 12.15
CA HIS A 110 -9.14 -1.49 11.50
C HIS A 110 -7.67 -1.31 11.10
N ILE A 111 -7.40 -0.84 9.89
CA ILE A 111 -6.06 -0.43 9.47
C ILE A 111 -5.84 1.00 9.98
N ASN A 112 -5.02 1.12 11.00
CA ASN A 112 -4.73 2.40 11.66
C ASN A 112 -3.67 3.20 10.91
N ASP A 113 -2.68 2.51 10.34
CA ASP A 113 -1.60 3.16 9.60
C ASP A 113 -0.90 2.18 8.64
N VAL A 114 -0.34 2.72 7.56
CA VAL A 114 0.54 2.03 6.64
C VAL A 114 1.99 2.48 6.92
N MET A 115 2.66 1.75 7.79
CA MET A 115 3.97 2.12 8.34
C MET A 115 5.11 2.04 7.31
N ASN A 116 5.08 1.05 6.44
CA ASN A 116 6.10 0.84 5.41
C ASN A 116 5.39 0.47 4.12
N CYS A 117 5.64 1.23 3.08
CA CYS A 117 5.14 0.91 1.77
C CYS A 117 6.19 1.35 0.76
N VAL A 118 6.89 0.38 0.21
CA VAL A 118 8.02 0.62 -0.68
C VAL A 118 7.79 -0.15 -1.97
N PRO A 119 7.05 0.43 -2.94
CA PRO A 119 7.06 -0.09 -4.30
C PRO A 119 8.45 0.08 -4.90
N SER A 120 8.96 -0.93 -5.61
CA SER A 120 10.25 -0.84 -6.27
C SER A 120 10.29 0.33 -7.25
N SER A 121 11.33 1.17 -7.15
CA SER A 121 11.63 2.30 -8.06
C SER A 121 10.62 3.46 -8.04
N ILE A 122 9.85 3.63 -6.96
CA ILE A 122 8.99 4.81 -6.75
C ILE A 122 9.24 5.37 -5.36
N THR A 123 9.43 6.70 -5.28
CA THR A 123 9.76 7.39 -4.01
C THR A 123 8.60 8.23 -3.46
N ASP A 124 7.64 8.63 -4.28
CA ASP A 124 6.60 9.60 -3.91
C ASP A 124 5.18 9.02 -4.13
N VAL A 125 4.85 7.95 -3.40
CA VAL A 125 3.51 7.36 -3.44
C VAL A 125 2.88 7.43 -2.05
N TYR A 126 1.68 7.97 -2.00
CA TYR A 126 0.83 7.84 -0.82
C TYR A 126 0.20 6.44 -0.81
N CYS A 127 0.73 5.58 0.02
CA CYS A 127 0.40 4.17 0.02
C CYS A 127 -1.03 3.79 0.39
N PRO A 128 -1.73 4.50 1.29
CA PRO A 128 -3.15 4.23 1.50
C PRO A 128 -3.97 4.24 0.21
N ASP A 129 -3.67 5.15 -0.73
CA ASP A 129 -4.34 5.20 -2.03
C ASP A 129 -4.10 3.98 -2.92
N LEU A 130 -3.09 3.17 -2.61
CA LEU A 130 -2.79 1.93 -3.32
C LEU A 130 -3.54 0.72 -2.78
N LEU A 131 -4.16 0.82 -1.60
CA LEU A 131 -4.84 -0.30 -1.00
C LEU A 131 -6.25 -0.46 -1.56
N ASP A 132 -6.65 -1.70 -1.77
CA ASP A 132 -8.00 -2.14 -2.10
C ASP A 132 -8.39 -3.21 -1.09
N LEU A 133 -9.38 -2.90 -0.23
CA LEU A 133 -9.72 -3.71 0.93
C LEU A 133 -10.94 -4.57 0.66
N SER A 134 -10.87 -5.84 1.05
CA SER A 134 -11.99 -6.78 0.97
C SER A 134 -12.05 -7.68 2.20
N ASN A 135 -13.21 -8.27 2.45
CA ASN A 135 -13.48 -9.02 3.66
C ASN A 135 -14.40 -10.22 3.40
N ARG A 136 -14.04 -11.37 3.93
CA ARG A 136 -14.84 -12.61 3.89
C ARG A 136 -15.27 -13.09 5.27
N THR A 137 -15.03 -12.31 6.29
CA THR A 137 -15.29 -12.69 7.68
C THR A 137 -16.53 -11.97 8.25
N PRO A 138 -17.09 -12.41 9.37
CA PRO A 138 -18.26 -11.75 9.97
C PRO A 138 -17.96 -10.44 10.71
N ILE A 139 -16.69 -10.05 10.88
CA ILE A 139 -16.30 -8.78 11.51
C ILE A 139 -16.07 -7.71 10.46
N GLU A 140 -16.10 -6.42 10.85
CA GLU A 140 -15.73 -5.33 9.94
C GLU A 140 -14.23 -5.32 9.67
N PHE A 141 -13.84 -4.98 8.45
CA PHE A 141 -12.45 -4.79 8.04
C PHE A 141 -12.34 -3.57 7.14
N GLY A 142 -11.47 -2.62 7.50
CA GLY A 142 -11.32 -1.36 6.77
C GLY A 142 -10.31 -0.41 7.41
N ASP A 143 -10.20 0.76 6.85
CA ASP A 143 -9.44 1.94 7.28
C ASP A 143 -10.37 3.08 7.73
#